data_f56533dbc848f93714b54435c9ebbe2a
#
_entry.id   f56533dbc848f93714b54435c9ebbe2a
#
_cell.length_a   1.000
_cell.length_b   1.000
_cell.length_c   1.000
_cell.angle_alpha   90.00
_cell.angle_beta   90.00
_cell.angle_gamma   90.00
#
_symmetry.space_group_name_H-M   'P 1'
#
loop_
_entity.id
_entity.type
_entity.pdbx_description
1 polymer ?
#
loop_
_entity_poly.entity_id
_entity_poly.type
_entity_poly.pdbx_seq_one_letter_code
_entity_poly.pdbx_strand_id
1 'polypeptide(L)'
;MKVLTSFFPLLPVFLVAASSAFAKSPFEYVWGTAHHVLPETHSDESGYFSLCEGNDGRIYVGTAKYGENAYLVEFDPVTGKQRIVVDAHKVCGLNAKGFAAQAKFHTRNYVGPSGVIYAGTKQGYAKKGDTSEYPGGYLITYDPRNDTARNLGMPYKKQGIADVVADESRGLVYVVTCEDQHWMLYDFATKKFTELGPMLTPYATTLMDAEGKAHTLTKDFQLATYDPATKKVTQRPIEIGGKPFLRENRSAIP
;
A
#
# COMPACT_ATOMS: atom_id res chain seq x y z
N MET A 1 9.43 -81.06 54.16
CA MET A 1 9.54 -80.34 52.89
C MET A 1 8.28 -79.49 52.76
N LYS A 2 8.37 -78.20 53.13
CA LYS A 2 7.23 -77.26 53.06
C LYS A 2 7.47 -76.31 51.91
N VAL A 3 6.58 -76.35 50.90
CA VAL A 3 6.59 -75.49 49.76
C VAL A 3 5.84 -74.22 50.16
N LEU A 4 6.53 -73.09 50.19
CA LEU A 4 5.92 -71.76 50.34
C LEU A 4 5.50 -71.25 48.97
N THR A 5 4.19 -71.10 48.75
CA THR A 5 3.61 -70.40 47.61
C THR A 5 3.45 -68.92 47.96
N SER A 6 4.21 -68.08 47.29
CA SER A 6 4.17 -66.64 47.39
C SER A 6 3.09 -66.09 46.46
N PHE A 7 2.05 -65.46 47.04
CA PHE A 7 1.05 -64.71 46.32
C PHE A 7 1.51 -63.26 46.15
N PHE A 8 1.72 -62.81 44.90
CA PHE A 8 1.87 -61.41 44.58
C PHE A 8 0.50 -60.81 44.21
N PRO A 9 0.05 -59.73 44.84
CA PRO A 9 -1.15 -59.07 44.41
C PRO A 9 -0.88 -58.20 43.18
N LEU A 10 -1.59 -58.45 42.09
CA LEU A 10 -1.65 -57.58 40.92
C LEU A 10 -2.39 -56.27 41.32
N LEU A 11 -1.65 -55.16 41.33
CA LEU A 11 -2.23 -53.83 41.41
C LEU A 11 -2.79 -53.46 40.01
N PRO A 12 -4.07 -53.02 39.89
CA PRO A 12 -4.60 -52.54 38.63
C PRO A 12 -4.02 -51.15 38.33
N VAL A 13 -3.28 -51.02 37.26
CA VAL A 13 -2.82 -49.72 36.70
C VAL A 13 -4.02 -49.07 36.02
N PHE A 14 -4.62 -48.09 36.67
CA PHE A 14 -5.61 -47.22 36.01
C PHE A 14 -4.86 -46.26 35.05
N LEU A 15 -4.94 -46.55 33.75
CA LEU A 15 -4.53 -45.58 32.72
C LEU A 15 -5.58 -44.48 32.69
N VAL A 16 -5.30 -43.34 33.36
CA VAL A 16 -6.08 -42.11 33.17
C VAL A 16 -5.69 -41.56 31.80
N ALA A 17 -6.51 -41.82 30.79
CA ALA A 17 -6.43 -41.13 29.55
C ALA A 17 -6.81 -39.66 29.77
N ALA A 18 -5.80 -38.80 29.93
CA ALA A 18 -5.99 -37.37 29.91
C ALA A 18 -6.43 -36.97 28.50
N SER A 19 -7.72 -36.97 28.24
CA SER A 19 -8.29 -36.28 27.09
C SER A 19 -8.00 -34.78 27.29
N SER A 20 -6.97 -34.28 26.61
CA SER A 20 -6.77 -32.85 26.43
C SER A 20 -7.97 -32.31 25.65
N ALA A 21 -9.01 -31.91 26.38
CA ALA A 21 -10.06 -31.09 25.81
C ALA A 21 -9.39 -29.77 25.40
N PHE A 22 -9.02 -29.64 24.15
CA PHE A 22 -8.68 -28.36 23.59
C PHE A 22 -9.89 -27.45 23.80
N ALA A 23 -9.78 -26.50 24.70
CA ALA A 23 -10.80 -25.48 24.89
C ALA A 23 -11.05 -24.84 23.52
N LYS A 24 -12.26 -25.00 22.98
CA LYS A 24 -12.65 -24.38 21.72
C LYS A 24 -12.46 -22.88 21.91
N SER A 25 -11.64 -22.24 21.09
CA SER A 25 -11.45 -20.80 21.15
C SER A 25 -12.83 -20.12 21.09
N PRO A 26 -13.12 -19.14 21.94
CA PRO A 26 -14.38 -18.40 21.91
C PRO A 26 -14.54 -17.56 20.63
N PHE A 27 -13.48 -17.43 19.83
CA PHE A 27 -13.48 -16.69 18.56
C PHE A 27 -13.10 -17.60 17.41
N GLU A 28 -13.81 -17.47 16.30
CA GLU A 28 -13.34 -18.01 15.02
C GLU A 28 -12.10 -17.25 14.59
N TYR A 29 -11.05 -17.97 14.22
CA TYR A 29 -9.83 -17.38 13.68
C TYR A 29 -9.41 -18.12 12.42
N VAL A 30 -8.79 -17.39 11.51
CA VAL A 30 -8.24 -17.92 10.28
C VAL A 30 -6.74 -18.15 10.48
N TRP A 31 -6.29 -19.35 10.19
CA TRP A 31 -4.86 -19.65 10.15
C TRP A 31 -4.24 -19.05 8.89
N GLY A 32 -3.10 -18.40 9.05
CA GLY A 32 -2.32 -17.85 7.95
C GLY A 32 -0.89 -18.36 7.96
N THR A 33 -0.27 -18.39 6.79
CA THR A 33 1.16 -18.65 6.65
C THR A 33 1.87 -17.33 6.43
N ALA A 34 2.88 -17.04 7.26
CA ALA A 34 3.73 -15.87 7.07
C ALA A 34 4.81 -16.17 6.02
N HIS A 35 4.98 -15.26 5.08
CA HIS A 35 6.03 -15.33 4.07
C HIS A 35 6.99 -14.14 4.24
N HIS A 36 8.28 -14.42 4.34
CA HIS A 36 9.31 -13.38 4.32
C HIS A 36 9.41 -12.82 2.90
N VAL A 37 9.39 -11.49 2.76
CA VAL A 37 9.72 -10.83 1.49
C VAL A 37 11.22 -11.02 1.23
N LEU A 38 11.61 -11.10 -0.05
CA LEU A 38 12.99 -11.34 -0.51
C LEU A 38 13.99 -10.45 0.26
N PRO A 39 14.99 -11.02 0.96
CA PRO A 39 15.92 -10.25 1.80
C PRO A 39 16.67 -9.15 1.06
N GLU A 40 17.00 -9.40 -0.22
CA GLU A 40 17.72 -8.44 -1.08
C GLU A 40 16.89 -7.21 -1.45
N THR A 41 15.60 -7.18 -1.14
CA THR A 41 14.70 -6.07 -1.47
C THR A 41 14.61 -5.00 -0.39
N HIS A 42 15.43 -5.10 0.66
CA HIS A 42 15.46 -4.09 1.72
C HIS A 42 14.05 -3.81 2.29
N SER A 43 13.45 -4.80 2.94
CA SER A 43 12.10 -4.71 3.50
C SER A 43 12.09 -4.50 5.02
N ASP A 44 13.07 -3.75 5.54
CA ASP A 44 13.31 -3.62 6.99
C ASP A 44 12.32 -2.64 7.66
N GLU A 45 11.72 -1.73 6.88
CA GLU A 45 10.74 -0.77 7.38
C GLU A 45 9.37 -1.01 6.76
N SER A 46 8.35 -0.30 7.27
CA SER A 46 6.99 -0.42 6.79
C SER A 46 6.80 0.26 5.44
N GLY A 47 6.33 -0.49 4.43
CA GLY A 47 5.76 0.04 3.19
C GLY A 47 4.33 0.56 3.37
N TYR A 48 3.76 0.46 4.55
CA TYR A 48 2.38 0.79 4.92
C TYR A 48 1.35 0.00 4.12
N PHE A 49 0.74 0.64 3.12
CA PHE A 49 -0.40 0.08 2.37
C PHE A 49 0.02 -0.56 1.04
N SER A 50 1.30 -0.61 0.72
CA SER A 50 1.77 -1.01 -0.61
C SER A 50 1.61 -2.51 -0.84
N LEU A 51 0.37 -2.94 -0.96
CA LEU A 51 -0.04 -4.31 -1.19
C LEU A 51 -1.26 -4.31 -2.11
N CYS A 52 -1.27 -5.17 -3.13
CA CYS A 52 -2.46 -5.44 -3.94
C CYS A 52 -2.44 -6.86 -4.50
N GLU A 53 -3.62 -7.39 -4.80
CA GLU A 53 -3.80 -8.56 -5.64
C GLU A 53 -3.96 -8.11 -7.09
N GLY A 54 -3.17 -8.66 -7.99
CA GLY A 54 -3.30 -8.42 -9.43
C GLY A 54 -4.42 -9.24 -10.06
N ASN A 55 -4.86 -8.86 -11.27
CA ASN A 55 -5.86 -9.62 -12.03
C ASN A 55 -5.38 -11.03 -12.42
N ASP A 56 -4.11 -11.32 -12.25
CA ASP A 56 -3.48 -12.62 -12.46
C ASP A 56 -3.46 -13.50 -11.19
N GLY A 57 -4.05 -13.03 -10.09
CA GLY A 57 -4.10 -13.73 -8.80
C GLY A 57 -2.78 -13.71 -8.02
N ARG A 58 -1.78 -12.96 -8.48
CA ARG A 58 -0.54 -12.74 -7.74
C ARG A 58 -0.66 -11.54 -6.81
N ILE A 59 0.15 -11.56 -5.77
CA ILE A 59 0.21 -10.47 -4.79
C ILE A 59 1.45 -9.62 -5.07
N TYR A 60 1.28 -8.32 -5.10
CA TYR A 60 2.34 -7.35 -5.35
C TYR A 60 2.60 -6.53 -4.10
N VAL A 61 3.83 -6.61 -3.59
CA VAL A 61 4.25 -6.03 -2.32
C VAL A 61 5.30 -4.95 -2.56
N GLY A 62 5.01 -3.72 -2.15
CA GLY A 62 6.00 -2.65 -2.13
C GLY A 62 6.88 -2.74 -0.89
N THR A 63 8.20 -2.66 -1.08
CA THR A 63 9.17 -2.73 0.03
C THR A 63 9.56 -1.35 0.54
N ALA A 64 10.16 -1.29 1.73
CA ALA A 64 10.66 -0.07 2.33
C ALA A 64 11.92 -0.32 3.15
N LYS A 65 12.95 0.52 2.90
CA LYS A 65 14.12 0.69 3.76
C LYS A 65 14.65 2.11 3.63
N TYR A 66 14.68 2.83 4.74
CA TYR A 66 15.07 4.25 4.73
C TYR A 66 16.52 4.46 4.32
N GLY A 67 16.71 5.28 3.31
CA GLY A 67 18.00 5.60 2.72
C GLY A 67 18.48 4.64 1.64
N GLU A 68 17.67 3.66 1.25
CA GLU A 68 17.97 2.68 0.23
C GLU A 68 16.89 2.69 -0.87
N ASN A 69 17.08 1.85 -1.90
CA ASN A 69 16.12 1.68 -2.99
C ASN A 69 14.93 0.82 -2.57
N ALA A 70 13.73 1.15 -3.07
CA ALA A 70 12.54 0.33 -2.92
C ALA A 70 12.27 -0.56 -4.14
N TYR A 71 11.58 -1.66 -3.90
CA TYR A 71 11.21 -2.65 -4.91
C TYR A 71 9.73 -2.96 -4.86
N LEU A 72 9.15 -3.33 -5.99
CA LEU A 72 7.88 -4.04 -6.05
C LEU A 72 8.18 -5.53 -6.25
N VAL A 73 7.69 -6.36 -5.34
CA VAL A 73 7.90 -7.81 -5.34
C VAL A 73 6.59 -8.48 -5.70
N GLU A 74 6.63 -9.37 -6.68
CA GLU A 74 5.55 -10.28 -7.01
C GLU A 74 5.66 -11.54 -6.14
N PHE A 75 4.57 -11.94 -5.53
CA PHE A 75 4.41 -13.19 -4.80
C PHE A 75 3.34 -14.04 -5.46
N ASP A 76 3.67 -15.27 -5.80
CA ASP A 76 2.74 -16.27 -6.30
C ASP A 76 2.20 -17.09 -5.12
N PRO A 77 0.93 -16.93 -4.71
CA PRO A 77 0.38 -17.61 -3.55
C PRO A 77 0.20 -19.13 -3.76
N VAL A 78 0.20 -19.61 -5.01
CA VAL A 78 0.07 -21.04 -5.32
C VAL A 78 1.40 -21.77 -5.13
N THR A 79 2.50 -21.15 -5.57
CA THR A 79 3.82 -21.78 -5.56
C THR A 79 4.71 -21.27 -4.41
N GLY A 80 4.33 -20.18 -3.74
CA GLY A 80 5.15 -19.48 -2.74
C GLY A 80 6.37 -18.76 -3.32
N LYS A 81 6.52 -18.72 -4.64
CA LYS A 81 7.67 -18.07 -5.29
C LYS A 81 7.53 -16.56 -5.27
N GLN A 82 8.68 -15.90 -5.19
CA GLN A 82 8.79 -14.44 -5.24
C GLN A 82 9.79 -14.01 -6.30
N ARG A 83 9.56 -12.83 -6.89
CA ARG A 83 10.53 -12.16 -7.77
C ARG A 83 10.38 -10.65 -7.69
N ILE A 84 11.47 -9.93 -7.92
CA ILE A 84 11.46 -8.49 -8.09
C ILE A 84 10.89 -8.17 -9.49
N VAL A 85 9.85 -7.35 -9.53
CA VAL A 85 9.23 -6.90 -10.78
C VAL A 85 9.50 -5.43 -11.07
N VAL A 86 9.73 -4.61 -10.04
CA VAL A 86 10.16 -3.21 -10.19
C VAL A 86 11.30 -2.92 -9.23
N ASP A 87 12.38 -2.39 -9.78
CA ASP A 87 13.45 -1.71 -9.08
C ASP A 87 13.23 -0.21 -9.29
N ALA A 88 12.85 0.52 -8.22
CA ALA A 88 12.44 1.92 -8.34
C ALA A 88 13.57 2.80 -8.88
N HIS A 89 14.81 2.65 -8.38
CA HIS A 89 15.93 3.43 -8.87
C HIS A 89 16.26 3.13 -10.33
N LYS A 90 16.29 1.86 -10.71
CA LYS A 90 16.57 1.46 -12.10
C LYS A 90 15.54 2.03 -13.07
N VAL A 91 14.25 1.91 -12.74
CA VAL A 91 13.16 2.41 -13.60
C VAL A 91 13.16 3.93 -13.68
N CYS A 92 13.58 4.62 -12.62
CA CYS A 92 13.66 6.09 -12.58
C CYS A 92 15.03 6.64 -13.06
N GLY A 93 16.00 5.78 -13.37
CA GLY A 93 17.34 6.22 -13.76
C GLY A 93 18.13 6.87 -12.63
N LEU A 94 17.93 6.41 -11.39
CA LEU A 94 18.51 6.98 -10.18
C LEU A 94 19.62 6.10 -9.62
N ASN A 95 20.54 6.74 -8.88
CA ASN A 95 21.52 6.08 -8.02
C ASN A 95 21.64 6.92 -6.75
N ALA A 96 20.54 7.06 -6.00
CA ALA A 96 20.47 7.89 -4.82
C ALA A 96 20.56 7.05 -3.54
N LYS A 97 21.07 7.65 -2.48
CA LYS A 97 21.10 7.08 -1.13
C LYS A 97 20.67 8.12 -0.11
N GLY A 98 20.47 7.70 1.12
CA GLY A 98 20.05 8.58 2.19
C GLY A 98 18.65 9.14 1.95
N PHE A 99 18.41 10.36 2.38
CA PHE A 99 17.10 11.00 2.25
C PHE A 99 16.68 11.24 0.79
N ALA A 100 17.62 11.29 -0.16
CA ALA A 100 17.33 11.42 -1.59
C ALA A 100 16.80 10.15 -2.25
N ALA A 101 16.91 9.00 -1.59
CA ALA A 101 16.49 7.71 -2.17
C ALA A 101 14.97 7.58 -2.30
N GLN A 102 14.53 6.80 -3.29
CA GLN A 102 13.15 6.33 -3.38
C GLN A 102 13.01 5.14 -2.42
N ALA A 103 12.90 5.44 -1.12
CA ALA A 103 13.10 4.49 -0.04
C ALA A 103 11.93 3.57 0.22
N LYS A 104 10.78 3.82 -0.39
CA LYS A 104 9.59 2.96 -0.30
C LYS A 104 8.62 3.16 -1.45
N PHE A 105 7.90 2.09 -1.81
CA PHE A 105 6.59 2.22 -2.39
C PHE A 105 5.62 2.56 -1.27
N HIS A 106 4.84 3.62 -1.42
CA HIS A 106 4.08 4.20 -0.30
C HIS A 106 2.57 4.23 -0.54
N THR A 107 2.14 4.05 -1.77
CA THR A 107 0.72 4.07 -2.11
C THR A 107 0.04 2.74 -1.79
N ARG A 108 -1.27 2.75 -1.63
CA ARG A 108 -2.08 1.57 -1.93
C ARG A 108 -1.93 1.31 -3.41
N ASN A 109 -1.28 0.25 -3.79
CA ASN A 109 -1.08 -0.03 -5.21
C ASN A 109 -2.44 -0.21 -5.87
N TYR A 110 -2.71 0.54 -6.93
CA TYR A 110 -3.97 0.48 -7.67
C TYR A 110 -3.83 -0.46 -8.86
N VAL A 111 -4.75 -1.40 -9.00
CA VAL A 111 -4.81 -2.29 -10.16
C VAL A 111 -5.88 -1.77 -11.10
N GLY A 112 -5.46 -1.35 -12.29
CA GLY A 112 -6.38 -0.89 -13.32
C GLY A 112 -7.18 -2.04 -13.95
N PRO A 113 -8.29 -1.77 -14.63
CA PRO A 113 -9.08 -2.76 -15.36
C PRO A 113 -8.25 -3.61 -16.34
N SER A 114 -7.21 -3.04 -16.93
CA SER A 114 -6.27 -3.76 -17.81
C SER A 114 -5.35 -4.74 -17.09
N GLY A 115 -5.29 -4.71 -15.75
CA GLY A 115 -4.33 -5.44 -14.93
C GLY A 115 -3.01 -4.70 -14.70
N VAL A 116 -2.84 -3.49 -15.25
CA VAL A 116 -1.68 -2.65 -14.96
C VAL A 116 -1.74 -2.16 -13.53
N ILE A 117 -0.61 -2.26 -12.83
CA ILE A 117 -0.44 -1.82 -11.45
C ILE A 117 0.16 -0.41 -11.44
N TYR A 118 -0.47 0.49 -10.71
CA TYR A 118 -0.04 1.88 -10.51
C TYR A 118 0.46 2.02 -9.07
N ALA A 119 1.66 2.55 -8.90
CA ALA A 119 2.27 2.72 -7.59
C ALA A 119 3.09 4.00 -7.51
N GLY A 120 3.20 4.55 -6.32
CA GLY A 120 3.97 5.77 -6.06
C GLY A 120 5.08 5.55 -5.05
N THR A 121 6.20 6.23 -5.25
CA THR A 121 7.35 6.16 -4.35
C THR A 121 7.41 7.32 -3.37
N LYS A 122 8.20 7.15 -2.31
CA LYS A 122 8.43 8.16 -1.27
C LYS A 122 9.81 7.97 -0.63
N GLN A 123 10.35 9.06 -0.06
CA GLN A 123 11.53 9.03 0.78
C GLN A 123 11.27 8.30 2.12
N GLY A 124 12.34 7.95 2.79
CA GLY A 124 12.35 7.59 4.21
C GLY A 124 12.44 8.81 5.13
N TYR A 125 12.97 8.60 6.32
CA TYR A 125 13.35 9.68 7.23
C TYR A 125 14.85 9.98 7.09
N ALA A 126 15.20 11.26 7.15
CA ALA A 126 16.61 11.68 7.16
C ALA A 126 17.32 11.15 8.41
N LYS A 127 18.46 10.50 8.23
CA LYS A 127 19.34 10.10 9.34
C LYS A 127 20.15 11.32 9.80
N LYS A 128 20.59 11.31 11.07
CA LYS A 128 21.44 12.38 11.61
C LYS A 128 22.68 12.58 10.74
N GLY A 129 22.89 13.80 10.25
CA GLY A 129 24.00 14.16 9.38
C GLY A 129 23.76 13.95 7.89
N ASP A 130 22.60 13.42 7.49
CA ASP A 130 22.21 13.34 6.09
C ASP A 130 21.76 14.72 5.59
N THR A 131 22.48 15.27 4.62
CA THR A 131 22.22 16.58 3.99
C THR A 131 21.66 16.43 2.58
N SER A 132 21.36 15.21 2.15
CA SER A 132 20.81 14.97 0.82
C SER A 132 19.39 15.53 0.71
N GLU A 133 19.06 16.09 -0.46
CA GLU A 133 17.73 16.61 -0.73
C GLU A 133 16.89 15.58 -1.47
N TYR A 134 15.65 15.40 -1.02
CA TYR A 134 14.69 14.56 -1.71
C TYR A 134 14.13 15.26 -2.95
N PRO A 135 14.26 14.66 -4.15
CA PRO A 135 13.78 15.30 -5.38
C PRO A 135 12.25 15.29 -5.48
N GLY A 136 11.61 14.26 -4.97
CA GLY A 136 10.19 13.93 -5.06
C GLY A 136 9.96 12.45 -5.40
N GLY A 137 8.74 11.96 -5.21
CA GLY A 137 8.31 10.62 -5.57
C GLY A 137 7.98 10.49 -7.05
N TYR A 138 8.07 9.28 -7.55
CA TYR A 138 7.77 8.94 -8.94
C TYR A 138 6.51 8.09 -9.02
N LEU A 139 5.66 8.41 -9.99
CA LEU A 139 4.56 7.54 -10.40
C LEU A 139 5.11 6.46 -11.33
N ILE A 140 4.96 5.20 -10.92
CA ILE A 140 5.46 4.03 -11.64
C ILE A 140 4.28 3.13 -11.99
N THR A 141 4.31 2.55 -13.18
CA THR A 141 3.39 1.49 -13.59
C THR A 141 4.16 0.19 -13.82
N TYR A 142 3.50 -0.93 -13.54
CA TYR A 142 3.97 -2.26 -13.89
C TYR A 142 2.86 -3.03 -14.61
N ASP A 143 3.15 -3.58 -15.77
CA ASP A 143 2.23 -4.42 -16.54
C ASP A 143 2.67 -5.89 -16.43
N PRO A 144 1.95 -6.72 -15.66
CA PRO A 144 2.31 -8.14 -15.47
C PRO A 144 2.23 -8.97 -16.75
N ARG A 145 1.45 -8.56 -17.75
CA ARG A 145 1.24 -9.33 -18.98
C ARG A 145 2.48 -9.37 -19.86
N ASN A 146 3.31 -8.33 -19.82
CA ASN A 146 4.52 -8.22 -20.62
C ASN A 146 5.77 -7.92 -19.78
N ASP A 147 5.66 -8.03 -18.46
CA ASP A 147 6.75 -7.81 -17.50
C ASP A 147 7.45 -6.45 -17.69
N THR A 148 6.67 -5.39 -17.83
CA THR A 148 7.19 -4.06 -18.18
C THR A 148 6.86 -3.04 -17.10
N ALA A 149 7.90 -2.43 -16.52
CA ALA A 149 7.79 -1.27 -15.64
C ALA A 149 8.07 0.03 -16.40
N ARG A 150 7.33 1.10 -16.06
CA ARG A 150 7.50 2.44 -16.65
C ARG A 150 7.45 3.51 -15.59
N ASN A 151 8.38 4.46 -15.68
CA ASN A 151 8.34 5.70 -14.93
C ASN A 151 7.46 6.72 -15.69
N LEU A 152 6.38 7.17 -15.10
CA LEU A 152 5.50 8.20 -15.65
C LEU A 152 5.92 9.62 -15.24
N GLY A 153 6.92 9.74 -14.35
CA GLY A 153 7.47 11.01 -13.90
C GLY A 153 7.14 11.34 -12.44
N MET A 154 7.54 12.54 -12.07
CA MET A 154 7.39 13.10 -10.73
C MET A 154 6.21 14.07 -10.71
N PRO A 155 5.12 13.79 -9.96
CA PRO A 155 3.94 14.67 -9.95
C PRO A 155 4.22 16.03 -9.33
N TYR A 156 5.03 16.08 -8.26
CA TYR A 156 5.38 17.32 -7.59
C TYR A 156 6.77 17.23 -6.95
N LYS A 157 7.56 18.30 -7.05
CA LYS A 157 8.91 18.33 -6.50
C LYS A 157 8.88 18.27 -4.96
N LYS A 158 9.84 17.56 -4.37
CA LYS A 158 10.03 17.40 -2.92
C LYS A 158 8.86 16.74 -2.19
N GLN A 159 7.88 16.21 -2.91
CA GLN A 159 6.71 15.53 -2.36
C GLN A 159 6.76 14.03 -2.67
N GLY A 160 6.51 13.19 -1.68
CA GLY A 160 6.24 11.77 -1.91
C GLY A 160 4.84 11.56 -2.51
N ILE A 161 4.50 10.32 -2.84
CA ILE A 161 3.16 9.97 -3.30
C ILE A 161 2.44 9.19 -2.19
N ALA A 162 1.23 9.63 -1.85
CA ALA A 162 0.40 9.01 -0.81
C ALA A 162 -0.63 8.05 -1.40
N ASP A 163 -1.25 8.41 -2.53
CA ASP A 163 -2.30 7.60 -3.14
C ASP A 163 -2.34 7.75 -4.66
N VAL A 164 -2.91 6.74 -5.33
CA VAL A 164 -3.05 6.72 -6.79
C VAL A 164 -4.31 5.97 -7.20
N VAL A 165 -5.04 6.50 -8.18
CA VAL A 165 -6.16 5.85 -8.86
C VAL A 165 -6.09 6.16 -10.35
N ALA A 166 -6.31 5.17 -11.22
CA ALA A 166 -6.26 5.34 -12.67
C ALA A 166 -7.64 5.17 -13.32
N ASP A 167 -7.99 6.11 -14.19
CA ASP A 167 -9.06 5.99 -15.17
C ASP A 167 -8.44 5.62 -16.53
N GLU A 168 -8.26 4.33 -16.74
CA GLU A 168 -7.65 3.84 -17.98
C GLU A 168 -8.50 4.11 -19.20
N SER A 169 -9.82 4.20 -19.03
CA SER A 169 -10.74 4.47 -20.14
C SER A 169 -10.56 5.85 -20.74
N ARG A 170 -10.13 6.82 -19.91
CA ARG A 170 -9.83 8.20 -20.33
C ARG A 170 -8.34 8.50 -20.41
N GLY A 171 -7.49 7.53 -20.05
CA GLY A 171 -6.03 7.74 -20.02
C GLY A 171 -5.60 8.75 -18.96
N LEU A 172 -6.21 8.72 -17.77
CA LEU A 172 -5.95 9.65 -16.68
C LEU A 172 -5.48 8.90 -15.43
N VAL A 173 -4.59 9.51 -14.65
CA VAL A 173 -4.19 9.00 -13.33
C VAL A 173 -4.26 10.13 -12.31
N TYR A 174 -5.03 9.92 -11.27
CA TYR A 174 -5.14 10.83 -10.13
C TYR A 174 -4.12 10.44 -9.08
N VAL A 175 -3.36 11.42 -8.59
CA VAL A 175 -2.28 11.22 -7.64
C VAL A 175 -2.43 12.18 -6.48
N VAL A 176 -2.34 11.67 -5.26
CA VAL A 176 -2.24 12.47 -4.04
C VAL A 176 -0.79 12.47 -3.59
N THR A 177 -0.20 13.64 -3.39
CA THR A 177 1.14 13.75 -2.81
C THR A 177 1.07 13.74 -1.28
N CYS A 178 2.19 13.51 -0.62
CA CYS A 178 2.33 13.67 0.83
C CYS A 178 3.52 14.57 1.14
N GLU A 179 3.46 15.16 2.27
CA GLU A 179 3.92 16.34 2.93
C GLU A 179 2.92 17.49 2.76
N ASP A 180 2.78 18.10 1.58
CA ASP A 180 1.88 19.24 1.37
C ASP A 180 0.50 18.86 0.77
N GLN A 181 0.28 17.60 0.45
CA GLN A 181 -1.04 17.06 0.07
C GLN A 181 -1.65 17.68 -1.21
N HIS A 182 -0.88 17.76 -2.30
CA HIS A 182 -1.38 18.21 -3.59
C HIS A 182 -2.22 17.13 -4.28
N TRP A 183 -3.23 17.54 -5.02
CA TRP A 183 -4.02 16.68 -5.89
C TRP A 183 -3.60 16.87 -7.34
N MET A 184 -2.96 15.86 -7.90
CA MET A 184 -2.36 15.91 -9.24
C MET A 184 -3.10 15.00 -10.21
N LEU A 185 -3.18 15.40 -11.45
CA LEU A 185 -3.69 14.62 -12.58
C LEU A 185 -2.56 14.38 -13.58
N TYR A 186 -2.28 13.12 -13.88
CA TYR A 186 -1.45 12.73 -15.02
C TYR A 186 -2.34 12.39 -16.23
N ASP A 187 -2.00 12.90 -17.39
CA ASP A 187 -2.69 12.64 -18.66
C ASP A 187 -1.73 11.90 -19.61
N PHE A 188 -2.08 10.68 -19.99
CA PHE A 188 -1.27 9.84 -20.89
C PHE A 188 -1.13 10.42 -22.30
N ALA A 189 -2.11 11.19 -22.78
CA ALA A 189 -2.06 11.80 -24.11
C ALA A 189 -1.00 12.91 -24.17
N THR A 190 -0.91 13.71 -23.12
CA THR A 190 0.05 14.82 -23.04
C THR A 190 1.33 14.46 -22.32
N LYS A 191 1.33 13.37 -21.53
CA LYS A 191 2.42 12.94 -20.63
C LYS A 191 2.80 14.01 -19.61
N LYS A 192 1.84 14.76 -19.12
CA LYS A 192 2.05 15.87 -18.16
C LYS A 192 1.21 15.68 -16.92
N PHE A 193 1.74 16.22 -15.83
CA PHE A 193 1.00 16.42 -14.59
C PHE A 193 0.37 17.82 -14.56
N THR A 194 -0.85 17.89 -14.07
CA THR A 194 -1.58 19.14 -13.80
C THR A 194 -2.06 19.10 -12.36
N GLU A 195 -1.86 20.19 -11.61
CA GLU A 195 -2.42 20.32 -10.27
C GLU A 195 -3.90 20.67 -10.38
N LEU A 196 -4.73 19.90 -9.69
CA LEU A 196 -6.18 20.11 -9.67
C LEU A 196 -6.58 21.11 -8.59
N GLY A 197 -5.70 21.34 -7.54
CA GLY A 197 -6.15 22.03 -6.32
C GLY A 197 -7.47 21.39 -5.82
N PRO A 198 -8.07 21.75 -4.74
CA PRO A 198 -7.49 22.44 -3.60
C PRO A 198 -6.46 21.58 -2.83
N MET A 199 -5.84 22.15 -1.80
CA MET A 199 -5.02 21.38 -0.85
C MET A 199 -5.89 20.36 -0.12
N LEU A 200 -5.35 19.15 0.05
CA LEU A 200 -6.06 18.02 0.64
C LEU A 200 -5.80 17.88 2.15
N THR A 201 -6.63 17.10 2.81
CA THR A 201 -6.36 16.67 4.19
C THR A 201 -5.17 15.69 4.21
N PRO A 202 -4.39 15.62 5.31
CA PRO A 202 -3.38 14.58 5.46
C PRO A 202 -3.98 13.18 5.26
N TYR A 203 -3.23 12.33 4.55
CA TYR A 203 -3.68 10.98 4.17
C TYR A 203 -4.97 10.92 3.37
N ALA A 204 -5.31 11.99 2.65
CA ALA A 204 -6.41 11.95 1.69
C ALA A 204 -6.20 10.82 0.68
N THR A 205 -7.29 10.22 0.28
CA THR A 205 -7.32 9.23 -0.81
C THR A 205 -8.18 9.76 -1.94
N THR A 206 -7.92 9.29 -3.15
CA THR A 206 -8.79 9.56 -4.29
C THR A 206 -9.65 8.33 -4.56
N LEU A 207 -10.93 8.56 -4.81
CA LEU A 207 -11.89 7.55 -5.24
C LEU A 207 -12.49 8.00 -6.57
N MET A 208 -12.90 7.03 -7.38
CA MET A 208 -13.56 7.29 -8.66
C MET A 208 -14.97 6.70 -8.61
N ASP A 209 -15.96 7.47 -9.05
CA ASP A 209 -17.34 6.99 -9.17
C ASP A 209 -17.58 6.27 -10.53
N ALA A 210 -18.80 5.76 -10.70
CA ALA A 210 -19.18 5.03 -11.91
C ALA A 210 -19.22 5.92 -13.17
N GLU A 211 -19.39 7.23 -13.01
CA GLU A 211 -19.35 8.23 -14.08
C GLU A 211 -17.91 8.62 -14.46
N GLY A 212 -16.92 8.17 -13.68
CA GLY A 212 -15.50 8.47 -13.85
C GLY A 212 -15.07 9.81 -13.28
N LYS A 213 -15.89 10.42 -12.39
CA LYS A 213 -15.48 11.58 -11.63
C LYS A 213 -14.59 11.14 -10.48
N ALA A 214 -13.54 11.91 -10.22
CA ALA A 214 -12.65 11.66 -9.09
C ALA A 214 -13.05 12.50 -7.89
N HIS A 215 -13.00 11.89 -6.71
CA HIS A 215 -13.40 12.49 -5.45
C HIS A 215 -12.28 12.40 -4.42
N THR A 216 -12.12 13.45 -3.64
CA THR A 216 -11.15 13.47 -2.53
C THR A 216 -11.59 14.44 -1.44
N LEU A 217 -10.89 14.40 -0.29
CA LEU A 217 -11.20 15.24 0.86
C LEU A 217 -10.22 16.40 0.96
N THR A 218 -10.74 17.62 1.00
CA THR A 218 -9.91 18.83 1.13
C THR A 218 -9.44 19.07 2.57
N LYS A 219 -8.45 19.94 2.74
CA LYS A 219 -7.94 20.37 4.04
C LYS A 219 -9.04 20.97 4.93
N ASP A 220 -10.04 21.59 4.32
CA ASP A 220 -11.19 22.15 5.03
C ASP A 220 -12.37 21.16 5.15
N PHE A 221 -12.12 19.90 4.84
CA PHE A 221 -13.08 18.80 4.94
C PHE A 221 -14.33 18.98 4.06
N GLN A 222 -14.11 19.50 2.88
CA GLN A 222 -15.10 19.48 1.83
C GLN A 222 -14.80 18.31 0.89
N LEU A 223 -15.83 17.75 0.30
CA LEU A 223 -15.69 16.81 -0.80
C LEU A 223 -15.35 17.60 -2.07
N ALA A 224 -14.12 17.46 -2.55
CA ALA A 224 -13.72 17.93 -3.87
C ALA A 224 -14.04 16.86 -4.92
N THR A 225 -14.60 17.29 -6.04
CA THR A 225 -14.94 16.43 -7.18
C THR A 225 -14.35 17.02 -8.44
N TYR A 226 -13.51 16.26 -9.13
CA TYR A 226 -13.06 16.58 -10.49
C TYR A 226 -13.92 15.85 -11.50
N ASP A 227 -14.48 16.59 -12.44
CA ASP A 227 -15.25 16.05 -13.57
C ASP A 227 -14.38 16.09 -14.84
N PRO A 228 -13.95 14.93 -15.37
CA PRO A 228 -13.09 14.88 -16.56
C PRO A 228 -13.78 15.37 -17.84
N ALA A 229 -15.12 15.34 -17.91
CA ALA A 229 -15.85 15.84 -19.07
C ALA A 229 -15.81 17.36 -19.15
N THR A 230 -15.94 18.04 -18.03
CA THR A 230 -15.90 19.52 -17.94
C THR A 230 -14.52 20.06 -17.60
N LYS A 231 -13.61 19.21 -17.13
CA LYS A 231 -12.27 19.54 -16.61
C LYS A 231 -12.33 20.54 -15.44
N LYS A 232 -13.37 20.46 -14.62
CA LYS A 232 -13.59 21.37 -13.49
C LYS A 232 -13.53 20.62 -12.17
N VAL A 233 -13.02 21.30 -11.15
CA VAL A 233 -13.13 20.89 -9.76
C VAL A 233 -14.24 21.66 -9.10
N THR A 234 -15.13 20.96 -8.41
CA THR A 234 -16.17 21.53 -7.54
C THR A 234 -15.94 21.07 -6.11
N GLN A 235 -16.41 21.83 -5.15
CA GLN A 235 -16.31 21.49 -3.74
C GLN A 235 -17.68 21.64 -3.09
N ARG A 236 -18.02 20.72 -2.17
CA ARG A 236 -19.25 20.81 -1.37
C ARG A 236 -18.97 20.37 0.06
N PRO A 237 -19.67 20.92 1.04
CA PRO A 237 -19.58 20.45 2.42
C PRO A 237 -19.91 18.96 2.52
N ILE A 238 -19.26 18.26 3.44
CA ILE A 238 -19.74 16.96 3.91
C ILE A 238 -20.84 17.24 4.92
N GLU A 239 -21.97 16.54 4.79
CA GLU A 239 -23.11 16.71 5.67
C GLU A 239 -23.44 15.41 6.39
N ILE A 240 -23.85 15.54 7.66
CA ILE A 240 -24.40 14.45 8.46
C ILE A 240 -25.77 14.89 8.95
N GLY A 241 -26.82 14.17 8.53
CA GLY A 241 -28.19 14.53 8.89
C GLY A 241 -28.61 15.92 8.38
N GLY A 242 -28.14 16.33 7.18
CA GLY A 242 -28.43 17.64 6.58
C GLY A 242 -27.70 18.82 7.22
N LYS A 243 -26.72 18.57 8.08
CA LYS A 243 -25.88 19.62 8.70
C LYS A 243 -24.43 19.47 8.25
N PRO A 244 -23.73 20.56 7.91
CA PRO A 244 -22.32 20.51 7.58
C PRO A 244 -21.49 19.87 8.69
N PHE A 245 -20.60 18.96 8.30
CA PHE A 245 -19.62 18.38 9.22
C PHE A 245 -18.50 19.39 9.46
N LEU A 246 -18.51 20.01 10.64
CA LEU A 246 -17.58 21.06 11.00
C LEU A 246 -16.28 20.48 11.58
N ARG A 247 -15.20 21.26 11.46
CA ARG A 247 -13.87 20.86 11.93
C ARG A 247 -13.79 20.58 13.42
N GLU A 248 -14.52 21.33 14.23
CA GLU A 248 -14.62 21.16 15.68
C GLU A 248 -15.24 19.84 16.12
N ASN A 249 -16.01 19.20 15.27
CA ASN A 249 -16.60 17.87 15.53
C ASN A 249 -15.63 16.71 15.30
N ARG A 250 -14.38 17.04 14.99
CA ARG A 250 -13.33 16.06 14.77
C ARG A 250 -12.60 15.81 16.07
N SER A 251 -13.11 14.91 16.86
CA SER A 251 -12.28 14.29 17.88
C SER A 251 -11.26 13.40 17.16
N ALA A 252 -10.01 13.87 17.15
CA ALA A 252 -8.84 13.04 16.96
C ALA A 252 -8.96 11.93 15.90
N ILE A 253 -8.74 12.27 14.64
CA ILE A 253 -7.99 11.34 13.79
C ILE A 253 -6.52 11.54 14.20
N PRO A 254 -5.85 10.50 14.70
CA PRO A 254 -4.46 10.60 15.15
C PRO A 254 -3.51 10.99 14.04
#